data_7e35ce6f9d97c46feb0cb44a8a26bcad
#
_entry.id   7e35ce6f9d97c46feb0cb44a8a26bcad
#
_cell.length_a   1.000
_cell.length_b   1.000
_cell.length_c   1.000
_cell.angle_alpha   90.00
_cell.angle_beta   90.00
_cell.angle_gamma   90.00
#
_symmetry.space_group_name_H-M   'P 1'
#
loop_
_entity.id
_entity.type
_entity.pdbx_description
1 polymer ?
#
loop_
_entity_poly.entity_id
_entity_poly.type
_entity_poly.pdbx_seq_one_letter_code
_entity_poly.pdbx_strand_id
1 'polypeptide(L)'
;MSQMTYRLLSALLFFAAATVSALACAEEMEERTAIFEGAKSAMKSGDIAALERQAAVYRTKQSRTSSGVWKLSLLHSGVGRYFRTGSYSEATWAEKESIAKRWIAAYPKSPSARIAYAAWLSSRAWSHRGNGYASSVRPQDWAPFKAGIEATRQYLEDNKQIASLDPEWYVEMEGVAKVQQWDDDRFQALIEEAMARYPAYYEIYFQAIEFYSPKWGGNATDIERFAAMVMERTRAREGKGLYARIYWYASQSIYDERLFTESLARWSTMRAGIDDVLKVYADEWNLQNFARFACLARDREKALELIERVRGPTYTEVWKGEENFQRCKAWVLEGVT
;
A
#
# COMPACT_ATOMS: atom_id res chain seq x y z
N MET A 1 48.72 -30.27 3.92
CA MET A 1 47.45 -29.80 3.33
C MET A 1 46.91 -28.75 4.29
N SER A 2 46.99 -27.72 3.99
CA SER A 2 47.66 -26.49 4.13
C SER A 2 46.63 -25.31 4.14
N GLN A 3 46.96 -24.27 4.88
CA GLN A 3 46.21 -23.01 5.07
C GLN A 3 45.60 -22.35 3.80
N MET A 4 46.00 -22.83 2.61
CA MET A 4 45.53 -22.32 1.32
C MET A 4 44.11 -22.80 0.96
N THR A 5 43.70 -23.98 1.43
CA THR A 5 42.34 -24.53 1.21
C THR A 5 41.27 -23.84 2.07
N TYR A 6 41.63 -23.38 3.26
CA TYR A 6 40.70 -22.66 4.14
C TYR A 6 40.37 -21.22 3.63
N ARG A 7 41.33 -20.54 3.00
CA ARG A 7 41.11 -19.21 2.42
C ARG A 7 40.24 -19.24 1.16
N LEU A 8 40.31 -20.29 0.36
CA LEU A 8 39.46 -20.46 -0.83
C LEU A 8 38.02 -20.83 -0.46
N LEU A 9 37.77 -21.62 0.57
CA LEU A 9 36.45 -21.94 1.06
C LEU A 9 35.75 -20.71 1.73
N SER A 10 36.50 -19.89 2.46
CA SER A 10 35.99 -18.66 3.04
C SER A 10 35.64 -17.62 1.97
N ALA A 11 36.43 -17.50 0.91
CA ALA A 11 36.13 -16.59 -0.20
C ALA A 11 34.90 -17.04 -1.02
N LEU A 12 34.74 -18.35 -1.24
CA LEU A 12 33.54 -18.88 -1.92
C LEU A 12 32.28 -18.75 -1.11
N LEU A 13 32.33 -18.88 0.22
CA LEU A 13 31.19 -18.65 1.10
C LEU A 13 30.79 -17.16 1.17
N PHE A 14 31.72 -16.22 1.14
CA PHE A 14 31.46 -14.80 1.07
C PHE A 14 30.88 -14.37 -0.29
N PHE A 15 31.34 -14.95 -1.39
CA PHE A 15 30.77 -14.67 -2.73
C PHE A 15 29.37 -15.25 -2.90
N ALA A 16 29.12 -16.46 -2.36
CA ALA A 16 27.79 -17.07 -2.41
C ALA A 16 26.78 -16.31 -1.55
N ALA A 17 27.16 -15.79 -0.36
CA ALA A 17 26.31 -14.99 0.50
C ALA A 17 26.00 -13.61 -0.13
N ALA A 18 26.96 -12.98 -0.80
CA ALA A 18 26.76 -11.70 -1.48
C ALA A 18 25.85 -11.82 -2.71
N THR A 19 25.95 -12.91 -3.47
CA THR A 19 25.09 -13.15 -4.64
C THR A 19 23.66 -13.51 -4.25
N VAL A 20 23.45 -14.24 -3.16
CA VAL A 20 22.10 -14.55 -2.64
C VAL A 20 21.43 -13.28 -2.11
N SER A 21 22.16 -12.38 -1.45
CA SER A 21 21.61 -11.11 -0.96
C SER A 21 21.25 -10.15 -2.09
N ALA A 22 22.02 -10.09 -3.17
CA ALA A 22 21.72 -9.24 -4.32
C ALA A 22 20.51 -9.75 -5.13
N LEU A 23 20.31 -11.05 -5.22
CA LEU A 23 19.13 -11.67 -5.84
C LEU A 23 17.86 -11.41 -5.02
N ALA A 24 17.93 -11.51 -3.70
CA ALA A 24 16.78 -11.23 -2.82
C ALA A 24 16.33 -9.74 -2.86
N CYS A 25 17.20 -8.85 -3.25
CA CYS A 25 16.97 -7.40 -3.26
C CYS A 25 16.18 -6.92 -4.49
N ALA A 26 16.39 -7.53 -5.65
CA ALA A 26 15.60 -7.29 -6.86
C ALA A 26 14.19 -7.90 -6.74
N GLU A 27 14.03 -8.90 -5.91
CA GLU A 27 12.88 -9.78 -5.81
C GLU A 27 11.61 -9.06 -5.33
N GLU A 28 11.68 -8.11 -4.36
CA GLU A 28 10.50 -7.43 -3.83
C GLU A 28 9.79 -6.57 -4.88
N MET A 29 10.52 -5.68 -5.56
CA MET A 29 9.92 -4.79 -6.56
C MET A 29 9.55 -5.54 -7.83
N GLU A 30 10.32 -6.55 -8.22
CA GLU A 30 9.98 -7.44 -9.32
C GLU A 30 8.72 -8.25 -9.02
N GLU A 31 8.60 -8.82 -7.81
CA GLU A 31 7.42 -9.56 -7.39
C GLU A 31 6.18 -8.66 -7.37
N ARG A 32 6.27 -7.46 -6.77
CA ARG A 32 5.16 -6.50 -6.76
C ARG A 32 4.71 -6.16 -8.18
N THR A 33 5.66 -5.83 -9.03
CA THR A 33 5.39 -5.47 -10.43
C THR A 33 4.78 -6.65 -11.20
N ALA A 34 5.29 -7.86 -11.02
CA ALA A 34 4.79 -9.06 -11.66
C ALA A 34 3.33 -9.35 -11.26
N ILE A 35 2.98 -9.23 -9.98
CA ILE A 35 1.61 -9.43 -9.49
C ILE A 35 0.67 -8.35 -10.06
N PHE A 36 1.07 -7.08 -9.94
CA PHE A 36 0.30 -5.94 -10.39
C PHE A 36 0.05 -5.96 -11.91
N GLU A 37 1.11 -6.09 -12.73
CA GLU A 37 0.99 -6.10 -14.19
C GLU A 37 0.36 -7.42 -14.68
N GLY A 38 0.60 -8.53 -13.99
CA GLY A 38 -0.08 -9.80 -14.26
C GLY A 38 -1.59 -9.69 -14.10
N ALA A 39 -2.08 -9.12 -13.00
CA ALA A 39 -3.50 -8.91 -12.76
C ALA A 39 -4.12 -7.96 -13.80
N LYS A 40 -3.46 -6.85 -14.11
CA LYS A 40 -3.89 -5.88 -15.14
C LYS A 40 -3.94 -6.52 -16.53
N SER A 41 -2.94 -7.34 -16.88
CA SER A 41 -2.89 -8.07 -18.15
C SER A 41 -3.98 -9.12 -18.25
N ALA A 42 -4.24 -9.87 -17.18
CA ALA A 42 -5.31 -10.86 -17.11
C ALA A 42 -6.70 -10.21 -17.27
N MET A 43 -6.93 -9.03 -16.68
CA MET A 43 -8.13 -8.23 -16.95
C MET A 43 -8.23 -7.86 -18.42
N LYS A 44 -7.14 -7.39 -19.02
CA LYS A 44 -7.11 -6.98 -20.44
C LYS A 44 -7.38 -8.13 -21.39
N SER A 45 -6.83 -9.31 -21.13
CA SER A 45 -7.05 -10.51 -21.95
C SER A 45 -8.37 -11.24 -21.64
N GLY A 46 -9.02 -10.91 -20.53
CA GLY A 46 -10.20 -11.61 -20.03
C GLY A 46 -9.90 -12.99 -19.44
N ASP A 47 -8.67 -13.23 -18.96
CA ASP A 47 -8.31 -14.48 -18.25
C ASP A 47 -8.80 -14.45 -16.79
N ILE A 48 -10.12 -14.55 -16.70
CA ILE A 48 -10.86 -14.53 -15.42
C ILE A 48 -10.45 -15.72 -14.53
N ALA A 49 -10.14 -16.88 -15.15
CA ALA A 49 -9.77 -18.07 -14.38
C ALA A 49 -8.43 -17.91 -13.66
N ALA A 50 -7.46 -17.25 -14.30
CA ALA A 50 -6.19 -16.93 -13.64
C ALA A 50 -6.39 -15.95 -12.47
N LEU A 51 -7.17 -14.89 -12.67
CA LEU A 51 -7.49 -13.90 -11.62
C LEU A 51 -8.15 -14.57 -10.42
N GLU A 52 -9.17 -15.40 -10.64
CA GLU A 52 -9.89 -16.07 -9.55
C GLU A 52 -8.97 -17.00 -8.75
N ARG A 53 -8.20 -17.85 -9.44
CA ARG A 53 -7.23 -18.75 -8.76
C ARG A 53 -6.23 -17.97 -7.92
N GLN A 54 -5.67 -16.90 -8.48
CA GLN A 54 -4.64 -16.10 -7.81
C GLN A 54 -5.20 -15.37 -6.60
N ALA A 55 -6.35 -14.71 -6.76
CA ALA A 55 -7.04 -14.02 -5.67
C ALA A 55 -7.42 -14.99 -4.53
N ALA A 56 -7.98 -16.16 -4.86
CA ALA A 56 -8.34 -17.19 -3.88
C ALA A 56 -7.11 -17.68 -3.10
N VAL A 57 -5.98 -17.93 -3.77
CA VAL A 57 -4.73 -18.34 -3.11
C VAL A 57 -4.21 -17.25 -2.20
N TYR A 58 -4.11 -16.00 -2.68
CA TYR A 58 -3.58 -14.90 -1.88
C TYR A 58 -4.45 -14.58 -0.66
N ARG A 59 -5.76 -14.62 -0.80
CA ARG A 59 -6.72 -14.41 0.30
C ARG A 59 -6.64 -15.53 1.33
N THR A 60 -6.70 -16.79 0.90
CA THR A 60 -6.74 -17.94 1.81
C THR A 60 -5.41 -18.12 2.55
N LYS A 61 -4.29 -17.97 1.86
CA LYS A 61 -2.95 -18.12 2.44
C LYS A 61 -2.43 -16.84 3.11
N GLN A 62 -3.12 -15.72 2.96
CA GLN A 62 -2.66 -14.41 3.40
C GLN A 62 -1.21 -14.14 2.95
N SER A 63 -0.91 -14.50 1.69
CA SER A 63 0.44 -14.46 1.13
C SER A 63 0.98 -13.03 1.11
N ARG A 64 2.25 -12.87 1.53
CA ARG A 64 2.92 -11.56 1.63
C ARG A 64 4.17 -11.53 0.79
N THR A 65 4.57 -10.34 0.40
CA THR A 65 5.91 -10.05 -0.14
C THR A 65 6.93 -10.01 0.99
N SER A 66 8.21 -9.90 0.66
CA SER A 66 9.30 -9.82 1.65
C SER A 66 9.19 -8.59 2.56
N SER A 67 8.60 -7.50 2.08
CA SER A 67 8.35 -6.30 2.89
C SER A 67 7.11 -6.38 3.79
N GLY A 68 6.32 -7.45 3.67
CA GLY A 68 5.12 -7.69 4.47
C GLY A 68 3.81 -7.22 3.82
N VAL A 69 3.83 -6.70 2.60
CA VAL A 69 2.61 -6.32 1.86
C VAL A 69 1.83 -7.58 1.45
N TRP A 70 0.51 -7.55 1.57
CA TRP A 70 -0.32 -8.64 1.08
C TRP A 70 -0.31 -8.68 -0.45
N LYS A 71 -0.01 -9.85 -1.03
CA LYS A 71 -0.07 -10.05 -2.49
C LYS A 71 -1.47 -9.83 -3.07
N LEU A 72 -2.50 -10.01 -2.23
CA LEU A 72 -3.88 -9.74 -2.59
C LEU A 72 -4.13 -8.26 -2.91
N SER A 73 -3.53 -7.33 -2.14
CA SER A 73 -3.68 -5.89 -2.41
C SER A 73 -3.03 -5.48 -3.73
N LEU A 74 -1.89 -6.08 -4.06
CA LEU A 74 -1.22 -5.86 -5.34
C LEU A 74 -2.06 -6.35 -6.53
N LEU A 75 -2.73 -7.50 -6.36
CA LEU A 75 -3.66 -8.02 -7.35
C LEU A 75 -4.84 -7.04 -7.56
N HIS A 76 -5.49 -6.60 -6.48
CA HIS A 76 -6.59 -5.63 -6.56
C HIS A 76 -6.14 -4.28 -7.13
N SER A 77 -4.94 -3.83 -6.79
CA SER A 77 -4.34 -2.64 -7.39
C SER A 77 -4.17 -2.76 -8.91
N GLY A 78 -3.72 -3.93 -9.40
CA GLY A 78 -3.61 -4.22 -10.84
C GLY A 78 -4.97 -4.24 -11.55
N VAL A 79 -5.97 -4.88 -10.93
CA VAL A 79 -7.37 -4.89 -11.40
C VAL A 79 -7.93 -3.47 -11.46
N GLY A 80 -7.81 -2.70 -10.38
CA GLY A 80 -8.25 -1.32 -10.33
C GLY A 80 -7.53 -0.43 -11.35
N ARG A 81 -6.25 -0.66 -11.59
CA ARG A 81 -5.48 0.08 -12.62
C ARG A 81 -6.02 -0.15 -14.01
N TYR A 82 -6.43 -1.38 -14.34
CA TYR A 82 -7.07 -1.66 -15.63
C TYR A 82 -8.29 -0.77 -15.88
N PHE A 83 -9.11 -0.49 -14.87
CA PHE A 83 -10.26 0.39 -15.00
C PHE A 83 -9.91 1.88 -15.06
N ARG A 84 -8.89 2.33 -14.31
CA ARG A 84 -8.55 3.76 -14.14
C ARG A 84 -7.65 4.34 -15.22
N THR A 85 -7.12 3.55 -16.16
CA THR A 85 -6.12 4.04 -17.12
C THR A 85 -6.79 4.58 -18.38
N GLY A 86 -6.54 5.85 -18.70
CA GLY A 86 -6.92 6.49 -19.97
C GLY A 86 -8.27 7.22 -19.93
N SER A 87 -8.55 7.93 -21.01
CA SER A 87 -9.88 8.47 -21.33
C SER A 87 -10.61 7.46 -22.19
N TYR A 88 -11.77 7.01 -21.76
CA TYR A 88 -12.49 5.93 -22.43
C TYR A 88 -13.79 6.42 -23.04
N SER A 89 -14.08 5.92 -24.27
CA SER A 89 -15.41 6.02 -24.85
C SER A 89 -16.44 5.19 -24.06
N GLU A 90 -17.71 5.46 -24.24
CA GLU A 90 -18.79 4.64 -23.65
C GLU A 90 -18.67 3.16 -24.05
N ALA A 91 -18.26 2.89 -25.28
CA ALA A 91 -18.02 1.53 -25.76
C ALA A 91 -16.90 0.84 -24.95
N THR A 92 -15.81 1.53 -24.67
CA THR A 92 -14.71 1.00 -23.83
C THR A 92 -15.15 0.76 -22.40
N TRP A 93 -15.97 1.65 -21.82
CA TRP A 93 -16.54 1.45 -20.49
C TRP A 93 -17.46 0.22 -20.43
N ALA A 94 -18.31 0.04 -21.46
CA ALA A 94 -19.19 -1.13 -21.56
C ALA A 94 -18.39 -2.44 -21.73
N GLU A 95 -17.31 -2.44 -22.51
CA GLU A 95 -16.41 -3.58 -22.65
C GLU A 95 -15.79 -3.97 -21.30
N LYS A 96 -15.23 -3.00 -20.57
CA LYS A 96 -14.64 -3.22 -19.25
C LYS A 96 -15.66 -3.71 -18.23
N GLU A 97 -16.87 -3.18 -18.25
CA GLU A 97 -17.98 -3.66 -17.45
C GLU A 97 -18.29 -5.13 -17.75
N SER A 98 -18.33 -5.49 -19.02
CA SER A 98 -18.63 -6.87 -19.44
C SER A 98 -17.63 -7.88 -18.90
N ILE A 99 -16.35 -7.50 -18.78
CA ILE A 99 -15.30 -8.35 -18.19
C ILE A 99 -15.58 -8.60 -16.71
N ALA A 100 -15.86 -7.55 -15.93
CA ALA A 100 -16.19 -7.69 -14.51
C ALA A 100 -17.46 -8.51 -14.28
N LYS A 101 -18.51 -8.29 -15.11
CA LYS A 101 -19.76 -9.08 -15.05
C LYS A 101 -19.55 -10.55 -15.42
N ARG A 102 -18.71 -10.83 -16.41
CA ARG A 102 -18.34 -12.22 -16.76
C ARG A 102 -17.61 -12.92 -15.60
N TRP A 103 -16.76 -12.19 -14.88
CA TRP A 103 -16.10 -12.75 -13.68
C TRP A 103 -17.12 -13.15 -12.61
N ILE A 104 -18.09 -12.28 -12.32
CA ILE A 104 -19.18 -12.61 -11.40
C ILE A 104 -20.00 -13.81 -11.87
N ALA A 105 -20.34 -13.85 -13.17
CA ALA A 105 -21.15 -14.95 -13.74
C ALA A 105 -20.42 -16.28 -13.69
N ALA A 106 -19.10 -16.30 -13.99
CA ALA A 106 -18.29 -17.51 -13.95
C ALA A 106 -18.04 -17.99 -12.48
N TYR A 107 -17.94 -17.06 -11.54
CA TYR A 107 -17.64 -17.34 -10.13
C TYR A 107 -18.61 -16.61 -9.18
N PRO A 108 -19.86 -17.04 -9.09
CA PRO A 108 -20.91 -16.31 -8.35
C PRO A 108 -20.64 -16.12 -6.85
N LYS A 109 -19.78 -16.95 -6.27
CA LYS A 109 -19.36 -16.87 -4.86
C LYS A 109 -18.03 -16.18 -4.64
N SER A 110 -17.40 -15.63 -5.71
CA SER A 110 -16.14 -14.93 -5.60
C SER A 110 -16.29 -13.56 -4.95
N PRO A 111 -15.59 -13.28 -3.84
CA PRO A 111 -15.52 -11.93 -3.28
C PRO A 111 -14.78 -10.97 -4.23
N SER A 112 -13.64 -11.41 -4.77
CA SER A 112 -12.78 -10.57 -5.62
C SER A 112 -13.46 -10.17 -6.93
N ALA A 113 -14.33 -11.03 -7.50
CA ALA A 113 -15.13 -10.67 -8.68
C ALA A 113 -16.09 -9.49 -8.37
N ARG A 114 -16.69 -9.46 -7.18
CA ARG A 114 -17.57 -8.36 -6.75
C ARG A 114 -16.79 -7.08 -6.50
N ILE A 115 -15.62 -7.20 -5.89
CA ILE A 115 -14.71 -6.05 -5.68
C ILE A 115 -14.26 -5.48 -7.03
N ALA A 116 -13.93 -6.31 -8.01
CA ALA A 116 -13.59 -5.87 -9.37
C ALA A 116 -14.72 -5.06 -10.01
N TYR A 117 -15.98 -5.46 -9.82
CA TYR A 117 -17.11 -4.68 -10.33
C TYR A 117 -17.31 -3.36 -9.54
N ALA A 118 -17.14 -3.36 -8.23
CA ALA A 118 -17.15 -2.13 -7.44
C ALA A 118 -16.04 -1.16 -7.88
N ALA A 119 -14.82 -1.68 -8.14
CA ALA A 119 -13.72 -0.89 -8.67
C ALA A 119 -14.01 -0.31 -10.07
N TRP A 120 -14.77 -1.03 -10.91
CA TRP A 120 -15.25 -0.49 -12.18
C TRP A 120 -16.25 0.65 -11.95
N LEU A 121 -17.27 0.48 -11.08
CA LEU A 121 -18.25 1.52 -10.74
C LEU A 121 -17.56 2.79 -10.25
N SER A 122 -16.67 2.64 -9.27
CA SER A 122 -15.87 3.74 -8.71
C SER A 122 -15.03 4.42 -9.79
N SER A 123 -14.32 3.66 -10.62
CA SER A 123 -13.48 4.20 -11.70
C SER A 123 -14.30 4.97 -12.72
N ARG A 124 -15.50 4.49 -13.05
CA ARG A 124 -16.44 5.16 -13.95
C ARG A 124 -16.91 6.49 -13.33
N ALA A 125 -17.27 6.50 -12.05
CA ALA A 125 -17.62 7.72 -11.34
C ALA A 125 -16.48 8.75 -11.39
N TRP A 126 -15.26 8.33 -11.03
CA TRP A 126 -14.08 9.20 -11.04
C TRP A 126 -13.72 9.73 -12.44
N SER A 127 -14.09 9.01 -13.52
CA SER A 127 -13.86 9.50 -14.89
C SER A 127 -14.64 10.79 -15.22
N HIS A 128 -15.77 11.03 -14.57
CA HIS A 128 -16.51 12.28 -14.71
C HIS A 128 -15.83 13.44 -13.98
N ARG A 129 -15.35 13.20 -12.76
CA ARG A 129 -14.74 14.23 -11.92
C ARG A 129 -13.29 14.53 -12.28
N GLY A 130 -12.54 13.51 -12.69
CA GLY A 130 -11.07 13.58 -12.83
C GLY A 130 -10.34 13.65 -11.48
N ASN A 131 -9.00 13.78 -11.53
CA ASN A 131 -8.11 13.77 -10.37
C ASN A 131 -7.71 15.16 -9.85
N GLY A 132 -8.19 16.23 -10.51
CA GLY A 132 -7.88 17.61 -10.15
C GLY A 132 -8.53 18.09 -8.85
N TYR A 133 -8.21 19.33 -8.45
CA TYR A 133 -8.87 19.97 -7.32
C TYR A 133 -10.36 20.16 -7.57
N ALA A 134 -11.15 20.21 -6.48
CA ALA A 134 -12.61 20.42 -6.56
C ALA A 134 -12.99 21.69 -7.36
N SER A 135 -12.20 22.75 -7.26
CA SER A 135 -12.37 23.99 -8.01
C SER A 135 -12.19 23.87 -9.52
N SER A 136 -11.51 22.82 -10.01
CA SER A 136 -11.32 22.56 -11.44
C SER A 136 -12.37 21.64 -12.04
N VAL A 137 -13.29 21.10 -11.25
CA VAL A 137 -14.35 20.20 -11.71
C VAL A 137 -15.51 21.01 -12.28
N ARG A 138 -15.91 20.73 -13.51
CA ARG A 138 -17.03 21.43 -14.15
C ARG A 138 -18.34 21.12 -13.42
N PRO A 139 -19.26 22.12 -13.27
CA PRO A 139 -20.51 21.92 -12.53
C PRO A 139 -21.33 20.69 -12.96
N GLN A 140 -21.40 20.43 -14.26
CA GLN A 140 -22.14 19.29 -14.83
C GLN A 140 -21.54 17.91 -14.50
N ASP A 141 -20.26 17.84 -14.13
CA ASP A 141 -19.55 16.58 -13.85
C ASP A 141 -19.81 16.09 -12.41
N TRP A 142 -20.30 16.95 -11.53
CA TRP A 142 -20.58 16.60 -10.14
C TRP A 142 -21.75 15.64 -9.97
N ALA A 143 -22.83 15.83 -10.73
CA ALA A 143 -24.02 14.98 -10.60
C ALA A 143 -23.73 13.52 -10.99
N PRO A 144 -23.13 13.22 -12.16
CA PRO A 144 -22.80 11.84 -12.53
C PRO A 144 -21.71 11.25 -11.62
N PHE A 145 -20.76 12.04 -11.13
CA PHE A 145 -19.76 11.57 -10.14
C PHE A 145 -20.44 11.10 -8.85
N LYS A 146 -21.28 11.96 -8.24
CA LYS A 146 -21.98 11.62 -6.99
C LYS A 146 -22.92 10.42 -7.16
N ALA A 147 -23.63 10.35 -8.25
CA ALA A 147 -24.51 9.21 -8.56
C ALA A 147 -23.70 7.90 -8.72
N GLY A 148 -22.55 7.95 -9.37
CA GLY A 148 -21.68 6.78 -9.53
C GLY A 148 -21.07 6.31 -8.21
N ILE A 149 -20.67 7.22 -7.32
CA ILE A 149 -20.17 6.86 -5.98
C ILE A 149 -21.31 6.26 -5.13
N GLU A 150 -22.52 6.80 -5.22
CA GLU A 150 -23.69 6.22 -4.54
C GLU A 150 -24.02 4.82 -5.07
N ALA A 151 -23.97 4.61 -6.37
CA ALA A 151 -24.15 3.30 -6.97
C ALA A 151 -23.05 2.31 -6.50
N THR A 152 -21.82 2.78 -6.32
CA THR A 152 -20.71 1.98 -5.77
C THR A 152 -21.01 1.57 -4.34
N ARG A 153 -21.45 2.52 -3.49
CA ARG A 153 -21.84 2.25 -2.10
C ARG A 153 -22.93 1.19 -2.02
N GLN A 154 -24.03 1.42 -2.74
CA GLN A 154 -25.17 0.50 -2.75
C GLN A 154 -24.76 -0.90 -3.20
N TYR A 155 -23.97 -1.00 -4.27
CA TYR A 155 -23.48 -2.28 -4.76
C TYR A 155 -22.62 -3.01 -3.71
N LEU A 156 -21.72 -2.30 -3.03
CA LEU A 156 -20.88 -2.87 -1.97
C LEU A 156 -21.73 -3.37 -0.78
N GLU A 157 -22.74 -2.60 -0.37
CA GLU A 157 -23.65 -2.97 0.71
C GLU A 157 -24.51 -4.19 0.35
N ASP A 158 -25.12 -4.22 -0.83
CA ASP A 158 -25.94 -5.32 -1.32
C ASP A 158 -25.15 -6.63 -1.44
N ASN A 159 -23.86 -6.55 -1.69
CA ASN A 159 -22.98 -7.69 -1.84
C ASN A 159 -22.10 -7.96 -0.61
N LYS A 160 -22.28 -7.25 0.51
CA LYS A 160 -21.43 -7.33 1.70
C LYS A 160 -21.21 -8.77 2.17
N GLN A 161 -22.25 -9.57 2.19
CA GLN A 161 -22.19 -10.96 2.70
C GLN A 161 -21.10 -11.80 2.00
N ILE A 162 -20.90 -11.60 0.72
CA ILE A 162 -19.88 -12.31 -0.05
C ILE A 162 -18.61 -11.47 -0.19
N ALA A 163 -18.75 -10.21 -0.60
CA ALA A 163 -17.60 -9.37 -0.95
C ALA A 163 -16.70 -9.08 0.26
N SER A 164 -17.24 -8.93 1.47
CA SER A 164 -16.45 -8.68 2.69
C SER A 164 -15.68 -9.91 3.21
N LEU A 165 -15.77 -11.06 2.53
CA LEU A 165 -14.84 -12.17 2.73
C LEU A 165 -13.45 -11.88 2.16
N ASP A 166 -13.30 -10.79 1.45
CA ASP A 166 -12.05 -10.23 0.96
C ASP A 166 -11.84 -8.85 1.63
N PRO A 167 -10.68 -8.59 2.26
CA PRO A 167 -10.43 -7.35 2.99
C PRO A 167 -10.51 -6.09 2.11
N GLU A 168 -10.32 -6.20 0.81
CA GLU A 168 -10.40 -5.07 -0.11
C GLU A 168 -11.79 -4.44 -0.17
N TRP A 169 -12.85 -5.17 0.22
CA TRP A 169 -14.19 -4.60 0.37
C TRP A 169 -14.20 -3.39 1.31
N TYR A 170 -13.45 -3.46 2.41
CA TYR A 170 -13.35 -2.35 3.36
C TYR A 170 -12.61 -1.16 2.75
N VAL A 171 -11.54 -1.40 2.02
CA VAL A 171 -10.75 -0.36 1.32
C VAL A 171 -11.60 0.39 0.29
N GLU A 172 -12.39 -0.34 -0.51
CA GLU A 172 -13.33 0.27 -1.47
C GLU A 172 -14.43 1.06 -0.75
N MET A 173 -14.97 0.55 0.36
CA MET A 173 -15.99 1.27 1.14
C MET A 173 -15.43 2.52 1.84
N GLU A 174 -14.19 2.48 2.32
CA GLU A 174 -13.46 3.66 2.84
C GLU A 174 -13.30 4.73 1.76
N GLY A 175 -13.02 4.31 0.52
CA GLY A 175 -12.99 5.20 -0.64
C GLY A 175 -14.33 5.91 -0.87
N VAL A 176 -15.44 5.19 -0.73
CA VAL A 176 -16.81 5.76 -0.79
C VAL A 176 -17.04 6.70 0.39
N ALA A 177 -16.74 6.27 1.61
CA ALA A 177 -16.94 7.04 2.84
C ALA A 177 -16.24 8.41 2.76
N LYS A 178 -15.00 8.41 2.28
CA LYS A 178 -14.20 9.61 2.07
C LYS A 178 -14.88 10.60 1.11
N VAL A 179 -15.38 10.13 -0.02
CA VAL A 179 -16.02 10.97 -1.03
C VAL A 179 -17.37 11.49 -0.55
N GLN A 180 -18.13 10.67 0.17
CA GLN A 180 -19.42 11.03 0.72
C GLN A 180 -19.32 11.82 2.03
N GLN A 181 -18.12 12.01 2.56
CA GLN A 181 -17.87 12.72 3.82
C GLN A 181 -18.72 12.15 4.97
N TRP A 182 -18.60 10.84 5.19
CA TRP A 182 -19.27 10.21 6.33
C TRP A 182 -18.84 10.88 7.63
N ASP A 183 -19.74 10.88 8.60
CA ASP A 183 -19.38 11.27 9.96
C ASP A 183 -18.37 10.30 10.58
N ASP A 184 -17.66 10.78 11.61
CA ASP A 184 -16.55 10.05 12.24
C ASP A 184 -17.03 8.74 12.87
N ASP A 185 -18.22 8.72 13.50
CA ASP A 185 -18.76 7.53 14.16
C ASP A 185 -19.05 6.42 13.15
N ARG A 186 -19.66 6.74 12.03
CA ARG A 186 -19.95 5.79 10.96
C ARG A 186 -18.65 5.26 10.33
N PHE A 187 -17.69 6.13 10.09
CA PHE A 187 -16.40 5.74 9.53
C PHE A 187 -15.62 4.85 10.52
N GLN A 188 -15.60 5.21 11.80
CA GLN A 188 -14.96 4.40 12.85
C GLN A 188 -15.59 3.01 12.97
N ALA A 189 -16.92 2.88 12.90
CA ALA A 189 -17.58 1.59 12.92
C ALA A 189 -17.14 0.68 11.75
N LEU A 190 -16.94 1.26 10.55
CA LEU A 190 -16.39 0.53 9.41
C LEU A 190 -14.96 0.03 9.67
N ILE A 191 -14.11 0.90 10.21
CA ILE A 191 -12.71 0.57 10.54
C ILE A 191 -12.64 -0.48 11.64
N GLU A 192 -13.47 -0.39 12.68
CA GLU A 192 -13.49 -1.39 13.76
C GLU A 192 -13.90 -2.78 13.24
N GLU A 193 -14.90 -2.87 12.37
CA GLU A 193 -15.27 -4.12 11.72
C GLU A 193 -14.11 -4.67 10.87
N ALA A 194 -13.46 -3.81 10.08
CA ALA A 194 -12.31 -4.18 9.25
C ALA A 194 -11.14 -4.71 10.08
N MET A 195 -10.79 -4.01 11.17
CA MET A 195 -9.71 -4.39 12.09
C MET A 195 -10.00 -5.71 12.81
N ALA A 196 -11.24 -5.94 13.22
CA ALA A 196 -11.63 -7.18 13.89
C ALA A 196 -11.47 -8.40 12.97
N ARG A 197 -11.72 -8.24 11.67
CA ARG A 197 -11.65 -9.33 10.69
C ARG A 197 -10.27 -9.47 10.03
N TYR A 198 -9.61 -8.36 9.73
CA TYR A 198 -8.39 -8.33 8.93
C TYR A 198 -7.32 -7.38 9.52
N PRO A 199 -6.91 -7.57 10.78
CA PRO A 199 -6.02 -6.64 11.48
C PRO A 199 -4.65 -6.48 10.83
N ALA A 200 -4.28 -7.37 9.93
CA ALA A 200 -2.99 -7.36 9.26
C ALA A 200 -3.08 -7.03 7.76
N TYR A 201 -4.22 -6.55 7.27
CA TYR A 201 -4.36 -6.03 5.91
C TYR A 201 -4.10 -4.52 5.93
N TYR A 202 -2.89 -4.12 5.62
CA TYR A 202 -2.39 -2.75 5.85
C TYR A 202 -3.09 -1.68 5.00
N GLU A 203 -3.65 -2.06 3.86
CA GLU A 203 -4.36 -1.12 2.97
C GLU A 203 -5.57 -0.47 3.66
N ILE A 204 -6.24 -1.15 4.60
CA ILE A 204 -7.29 -0.58 5.43
C ILE A 204 -6.77 0.67 6.15
N TYR A 205 -5.61 0.59 6.77
CA TYR A 205 -5.05 1.72 7.52
C TYR A 205 -4.51 2.82 6.60
N PHE A 206 -3.99 2.45 5.44
CA PHE A 206 -3.48 3.40 4.47
C PHE A 206 -4.62 4.19 3.81
N GLN A 207 -5.70 3.53 3.44
CA GLN A 207 -6.87 4.19 2.87
C GLN A 207 -7.57 5.07 3.91
N ALA A 208 -7.65 4.64 5.17
CA ALA A 208 -8.27 5.43 6.25
C ALA A 208 -7.56 6.77 6.49
N ILE A 209 -6.24 6.85 6.34
CA ILE A 209 -5.52 8.13 6.49
C ILE A 209 -5.96 9.14 5.43
N GLU A 210 -6.34 8.69 4.24
CA GLU A 210 -6.86 9.58 3.21
C GLU A 210 -8.15 10.28 3.68
N PHE A 211 -9.02 9.56 4.41
CA PHE A 211 -10.23 10.15 5.00
C PHE A 211 -9.89 11.27 5.98
N TYR A 212 -8.88 11.07 6.82
CA TYR A 212 -8.42 12.04 7.82
C TYR A 212 -7.46 13.10 7.26
N SER A 213 -7.16 13.08 5.97
CA SER A 213 -6.22 14.04 5.38
C SER A 213 -6.82 15.44 5.23
N PRO A 214 -5.99 16.50 5.21
CA PRO A 214 -6.45 17.88 4.98
C PRO A 214 -7.21 18.05 3.66
N LYS A 215 -6.87 17.28 2.65
CA LYS A 215 -7.56 17.27 1.34
C LYS A 215 -9.04 16.90 1.46
N TRP A 216 -9.42 16.14 2.49
CA TRP A 216 -10.77 15.65 2.72
C TRP A 216 -11.43 16.22 3.99
N GLY A 217 -10.84 17.25 4.57
CA GLY A 217 -11.41 17.99 5.69
C GLY A 217 -10.89 17.61 7.08
N GLY A 218 -9.99 16.62 7.15
CA GLY A 218 -9.29 16.26 8.38
C GLY A 218 -8.03 17.11 8.63
N ASN A 219 -7.21 16.70 9.57
CA ASN A 219 -5.98 17.41 9.95
C ASN A 219 -4.93 16.47 10.57
N ALA A 220 -3.76 17.01 10.93
CA ALA A 220 -2.67 16.24 11.51
C ALA A 220 -3.04 15.57 12.85
N THR A 221 -3.93 16.18 13.65
CA THR A 221 -4.41 15.60 14.92
C THR A 221 -5.27 14.37 14.68
N ASP A 222 -6.12 14.38 13.66
CA ASP A 222 -6.96 13.24 13.30
C ASP A 222 -6.10 12.06 12.83
N ILE A 223 -5.08 12.33 12.03
CA ILE A 223 -4.12 11.31 11.58
C ILE A 223 -3.36 10.71 12.76
N GLU A 224 -2.84 11.53 13.69
CA GLU A 224 -2.12 11.03 14.87
C GLU A 224 -3.04 10.23 15.79
N ARG A 225 -4.27 10.70 16.04
CA ARG A 225 -5.27 9.97 16.83
C ARG A 225 -5.54 8.60 16.23
N PHE A 226 -5.73 8.54 14.92
CA PHE A 226 -5.95 7.29 14.19
C PHE A 226 -4.72 6.37 14.26
N ALA A 227 -3.51 6.86 13.98
CA ALA A 227 -2.28 6.09 14.01
C ALA A 227 -2.00 5.51 15.41
N ALA A 228 -2.23 6.31 16.47
CA ALA A 228 -2.08 5.86 17.86
C ALA A 228 -3.12 4.78 18.22
N MET A 229 -4.38 4.96 17.83
CA MET A 229 -5.44 3.97 18.03
C MET A 229 -5.12 2.64 17.34
N VAL A 230 -4.72 2.67 16.08
CA VAL A 230 -4.34 1.45 15.32
C VAL A 230 -3.15 0.77 15.98
N MET A 231 -2.12 1.50 16.36
CA MET A 231 -0.96 0.96 17.06
C MET A 231 -1.37 0.20 18.33
N GLU A 232 -2.20 0.79 19.18
CA GLU A 232 -2.63 0.12 20.41
C GLU A 232 -3.50 -1.11 20.15
N ARG A 233 -4.42 -1.04 19.19
CA ARG A 233 -5.30 -2.17 18.83
C ARG A 233 -4.54 -3.35 18.21
N THR A 234 -3.42 -3.09 17.53
CA THR A 234 -2.63 -4.12 16.85
C THR A 234 -1.35 -4.51 17.60
N ARG A 235 -1.11 -3.91 18.77
CA ARG A 235 0.12 -4.03 19.54
C ARG A 235 0.55 -5.46 19.84
N ALA A 236 -0.38 -6.33 20.16
CA ALA A 236 -0.09 -7.73 20.47
C ALA A 236 0.51 -8.50 19.27
N ARG A 237 0.23 -8.04 18.04
CA ARG A 237 0.65 -8.68 16.80
C ARG A 237 1.84 -7.96 16.13
N GLU A 238 1.75 -6.65 16.04
CA GLU A 238 2.62 -5.80 15.21
C GLU A 238 3.55 -4.91 16.07
N GLY A 239 3.46 -5.00 17.41
CA GLY A 239 4.15 -4.04 18.28
C GLY A 239 3.73 -2.61 17.95
N LYS A 240 4.70 -1.76 17.68
CA LYS A 240 4.47 -0.40 17.18
C LYS A 240 4.59 -0.29 15.65
N GLY A 241 4.76 -1.43 14.96
CA GLY A 241 5.07 -1.46 13.53
C GLY A 241 4.06 -0.76 12.66
N LEU A 242 2.75 -0.86 12.96
CA LEU A 242 1.73 -0.16 12.19
C LEU A 242 1.78 1.36 12.34
N TYR A 243 2.26 1.90 13.46
CA TYR A 243 2.51 3.34 13.56
C TYR A 243 3.56 3.80 12.53
N ALA A 244 4.67 3.07 12.42
CA ALA A 244 5.71 3.38 11.46
C ALA A 244 5.21 3.23 10.00
N ARG A 245 4.40 2.20 9.71
CA ARG A 245 3.84 1.97 8.37
C ARG A 245 2.80 3.02 7.98
N ILE A 246 1.96 3.44 8.91
CA ILE A 246 0.98 4.51 8.70
C ILE A 246 1.69 5.81 8.35
N TYR A 247 2.70 6.20 9.11
CA TYR A 247 3.46 7.41 8.80
C TYR A 247 4.36 7.27 7.57
N TRP A 248 4.79 6.04 7.24
CA TRP A 248 5.38 5.78 5.94
C TRP A 248 4.40 6.14 4.80
N TYR A 249 3.17 5.66 4.87
CA TYR A 249 2.16 5.98 3.85
C TYR A 249 1.80 7.48 3.86
N ALA A 250 1.64 8.09 5.02
CA ALA A 250 1.39 9.53 5.14
C ALA A 250 2.51 10.38 4.53
N SER A 251 3.76 9.91 4.58
CA SER A 251 4.89 10.57 3.90
C SER A 251 4.79 10.49 2.37
N GLN A 252 4.15 9.44 1.82
CA GLN A 252 4.00 9.31 0.36
C GLN A 252 2.81 10.11 -0.17
N SER A 253 1.75 10.27 0.61
CA SER A 253 0.47 10.81 0.16
C SER A 253 0.18 12.24 0.64
N ILE A 254 0.78 12.68 1.76
CA ILE A 254 0.40 13.94 2.42
C ILE A 254 1.60 14.85 2.70
N TYR A 255 2.63 14.34 3.41
CA TYR A 255 3.67 15.20 4.03
C TYR A 255 5.00 15.25 3.30
N ASP A 256 5.33 14.23 2.52
CA ASP A 256 6.61 14.10 1.83
C ASP A 256 7.83 14.24 2.77
N GLU A 257 8.80 15.07 2.44
CA GLU A 257 9.99 15.34 3.26
C GLU A 257 9.66 16.14 4.52
N ARG A 258 8.47 16.75 4.56
CA ARG A 258 7.98 17.55 5.68
C ARG A 258 7.29 16.73 6.78
N LEU A 259 7.48 15.39 6.75
CA LEU A 259 6.83 14.47 7.70
C LEU A 259 7.01 14.92 9.15
N PHE A 260 8.23 15.23 9.58
CA PHE A 260 8.52 15.60 10.98
C PHE A 260 8.36 17.09 11.28
N THR A 261 8.03 17.92 10.30
CA THR A 261 7.82 19.37 10.48
C THR A 261 6.36 19.79 10.35
N GLU A 262 5.55 19.03 9.61
CA GLU A 262 4.14 19.35 9.35
C GLU A 262 3.14 18.31 9.89
N SER A 263 3.63 17.12 10.31
CA SER A 263 2.78 16.13 10.98
C SER A 263 3.02 16.11 12.49
N LEU A 264 2.22 15.31 13.20
CA LEU A 264 2.40 15.01 14.62
C LEU A 264 3.12 13.66 14.83
N ALA A 265 3.85 13.16 13.84
CA ALA A 265 4.62 11.92 13.94
C ALA A 265 5.64 11.99 15.08
N ARG A 266 5.51 11.10 16.04
CA ARG A 266 6.46 10.99 17.17
C ARG A 266 7.61 10.07 16.78
N TRP A 267 8.79 10.66 16.53
CA TRP A 267 9.94 9.87 16.10
C TRP A 267 10.29 8.71 17.04
N SER A 268 10.25 8.90 18.34
CA SER A 268 10.54 7.85 19.32
C SER A 268 9.59 6.64 19.19
N THR A 269 8.30 6.88 18.88
CA THR A 269 7.33 5.83 18.63
C THR A 269 7.59 5.17 17.27
N MET A 270 7.87 5.98 16.24
CA MET A 270 8.16 5.50 14.90
C MET A 270 9.46 4.68 14.87
N ARG A 271 10.53 5.11 15.57
CA ARG A 271 11.79 4.37 15.71
C ARG A 271 11.56 2.97 16.29
N ALA A 272 10.79 2.88 17.37
CA ALA A 272 10.46 1.58 17.97
C ALA A 272 9.58 0.72 17.03
N GLY A 273 8.67 1.34 16.27
CA GLY A 273 7.87 0.65 15.25
C GLY A 273 8.71 0.14 14.08
N ILE A 274 9.73 0.89 13.67
CA ILE A 274 10.72 0.45 12.67
C ILE A 274 11.43 -0.82 13.14
N ASP A 275 11.85 -0.86 14.41
CA ASP A 275 12.48 -2.03 14.99
C ASP A 275 11.54 -3.24 14.97
N ASP A 276 10.27 -3.04 15.32
CA ASP A 276 9.27 -4.11 15.32
C ASP A 276 8.99 -4.63 13.89
N VAL A 277 8.90 -3.76 12.88
CA VAL A 277 8.76 -4.18 11.49
C VAL A 277 9.99 -4.96 11.03
N LEU A 278 11.20 -4.48 11.30
CA LEU A 278 12.44 -5.08 10.82
C LEU A 278 12.81 -6.40 11.52
N LYS A 279 12.20 -6.73 12.65
CA LYS A 279 12.29 -8.08 13.25
C LYS A 279 11.67 -9.15 12.36
N VAL A 280 10.65 -8.81 11.58
CA VAL A 280 9.87 -9.76 10.76
C VAL A 280 10.14 -9.56 9.27
N TYR A 281 10.29 -8.32 8.84
CA TYR A 281 10.35 -7.91 7.43
C TYR A 281 11.59 -7.04 7.18
N ALA A 282 12.77 -7.62 7.38
CA ALA A 282 14.08 -6.95 7.22
C ALA A 282 14.55 -6.93 5.76
N ASP A 283 13.68 -6.65 4.82
CA ASP A 283 14.00 -6.55 3.41
C ASP A 283 14.58 -5.17 3.05
N GLU A 284 15.19 -5.06 1.87
CA GLU A 284 15.86 -3.86 1.40
C GLU A 284 14.89 -2.67 1.22
N TRP A 285 13.66 -2.92 0.80
CA TRP A 285 12.66 -1.87 0.65
C TRP A 285 12.34 -1.21 2.00
N ASN A 286 12.10 -2.02 3.03
CA ASN A 286 11.85 -1.51 4.37
C ASN A 286 13.10 -0.84 4.95
N LEU A 287 14.29 -1.45 4.81
CA LEU A 287 15.54 -0.88 5.30
C LEU A 287 15.80 0.52 4.75
N GLN A 288 15.68 0.70 3.44
CA GLN A 288 15.95 1.98 2.81
C GLN A 288 14.90 3.05 3.15
N ASN A 289 13.60 2.68 3.17
CA ASN A 289 12.55 3.60 3.62
C ASN A 289 12.79 4.07 5.06
N PHE A 290 13.13 3.16 5.95
CA PHE A 290 13.34 3.48 7.35
C PHE A 290 14.66 4.21 7.61
N ALA A 291 15.70 3.92 6.85
CA ALA A 291 16.93 4.71 6.87
C ALA A 291 16.66 6.16 6.47
N ARG A 292 15.88 6.37 5.40
CA ARG A 292 15.47 7.72 4.99
C ARG A 292 14.73 8.47 6.12
N PHE A 293 13.82 7.81 6.83
CA PHE A 293 13.11 8.44 7.95
C PHE A 293 14.05 8.79 9.12
N ALA A 294 15.02 7.93 9.42
CA ALA A 294 16.02 8.25 10.44
C ALA A 294 16.86 9.47 10.06
N CYS A 295 17.19 9.64 8.77
CA CYS A 295 17.86 10.83 8.26
C CYS A 295 16.98 12.09 8.35
N LEU A 296 15.70 12.00 7.96
CA LEU A 296 14.76 13.11 8.09
C LEU A 296 14.53 13.52 9.55
N ALA A 297 14.51 12.56 10.46
CA ALA A 297 14.37 12.79 11.89
C ALA A 297 15.67 13.25 12.58
N ARG A 298 16.79 13.33 11.82
CA ARG A 298 18.12 13.65 12.34
C ARG A 298 18.62 12.69 13.46
N ASP A 299 18.17 11.45 13.45
CA ASP A 299 18.66 10.39 14.32
C ASP A 299 19.84 9.68 13.65
N ARG A 300 21.05 10.22 13.90
CA ARG A 300 22.27 9.73 13.27
C ARG A 300 22.59 8.29 13.64
N GLU A 301 22.37 7.91 14.89
CA GLU A 301 22.61 6.54 15.37
C GLU A 301 21.75 5.53 14.61
N LYS A 302 20.43 5.80 14.52
CA LYS A 302 19.50 4.91 13.84
C LYS A 302 19.71 4.92 12.32
N ALA A 303 20.04 6.07 11.75
CA ALA A 303 20.35 6.17 10.32
C ALA A 303 21.60 5.36 9.95
N LEU A 304 22.66 5.44 10.76
CA LEU A 304 23.89 4.65 10.57
C LEU A 304 23.60 3.16 10.66
N GLU A 305 22.92 2.71 11.74
CA GLU A 305 22.50 1.32 11.92
C GLU A 305 21.80 0.75 10.68
N LEU A 306 20.86 1.51 10.12
CA LEU A 306 20.07 1.04 8.98
C LEU A 306 20.85 1.11 7.67
N ILE A 307 21.64 2.16 7.41
CA ILE A 307 22.46 2.29 6.22
C ILE A 307 23.53 1.19 6.14
N GLU A 308 24.12 0.83 7.28
CA GLU A 308 25.09 -0.29 7.34
C GLU A 308 24.47 -1.64 7.02
N ARG A 309 23.15 -1.77 7.10
CA ARG A 309 22.41 -3.00 6.72
C ARG A 309 21.99 -3.03 5.26
N VAL A 310 21.94 -1.89 4.58
CA VAL A 310 21.61 -1.82 3.15
C VAL A 310 22.70 -2.51 2.33
N ARG A 311 22.31 -3.46 1.50
CA ARG A 311 23.20 -4.27 0.65
C ARG A 311 22.88 -4.18 -0.84
N GLY A 312 21.63 -3.83 -1.15
CA GLY A 312 21.12 -3.74 -2.52
C GLY A 312 21.37 -2.40 -3.17
N PRO A 313 20.90 -2.26 -4.42
CA PRO A 313 20.93 -0.98 -5.10
C PRO A 313 20.04 0.04 -4.40
N THR A 314 20.37 1.31 -4.57
CA THR A 314 19.54 2.41 -4.06
C THR A 314 18.19 2.44 -4.78
N TYR A 315 17.10 2.42 -4.01
CA TYR A 315 15.76 2.64 -4.55
C TYR A 315 15.52 4.14 -4.72
N THR A 316 15.62 4.64 -5.94
CA THR A 316 15.43 6.06 -6.25
C THR A 316 14.04 6.57 -5.89
N GLU A 317 13.02 5.70 -5.96
CA GLU A 317 11.65 5.99 -5.53
C GLU A 317 11.57 6.28 -4.02
N VAL A 318 12.35 5.54 -3.23
CA VAL A 318 12.43 5.72 -1.78
C VAL A 318 13.13 7.03 -1.45
N TRP A 319 14.29 7.25 -2.03
CA TRP A 319 15.17 8.37 -1.70
C TRP A 319 14.84 9.66 -2.48
N LYS A 320 13.99 9.57 -3.51
CA LYS A 320 13.68 10.69 -4.44
C LYS A 320 14.91 11.26 -5.12
N GLY A 321 15.83 10.38 -5.45
CA GLY A 321 17.09 10.63 -6.10
C GLY A 321 18.25 10.02 -5.34
N GLU A 322 19.25 9.54 -6.09
CA GLU A 322 20.47 8.94 -5.55
C GLU A 322 21.26 9.91 -4.66
N GLU A 323 21.23 11.20 -5.00
CA GLU A 323 21.90 12.27 -4.26
C GLU A 323 21.41 12.40 -2.81
N ASN A 324 20.14 12.12 -2.55
CA ASN A 324 19.59 12.16 -1.19
C ASN A 324 20.12 11.00 -0.33
N PHE A 325 20.24 9.82 -0.93
CA PHE A 325 20.89 8.69 -0.27
C PHE A 325 22.34 9.00 0.07
N GLN A 326 23.11 9.50 -0.91
CA GLN A 326 24.52 9.83 -0.72
C GLN A 326 24.71 10.93 0.33
N ARG A 327 23.85 11.95 0.35
CA ARG A 327 23.87 13.00 1.36
C ARG A 327 23.62 12.46 2.76
N CYS A 328 22.60 11.59 2.93
CA CYS A 328 22.34 10.96 4.20
C CYS A 328 23.52 10.07 4.64
N LYS A 329 24.07 9.27 3.72
CA LYS A 329 25.21 8.40 3.97
C LYS A 329 26.46 9.19 4.40
N ALA A 330 26.80 10.28 3.70
CA ALA A 330 27.90 11.15 4.08
C ALA A 330 27.70 11.77 5.46
N TRP A 331 26.48 12.26 5.74
CA TRP A 331 26.16 12.84 7.05
C TRP A 331 26.34 11.82 8.20
N VAL A 332 25.94 10.57 8.02
CA VAL A 332 26.06 9.56 9.11
C VAL A 332 27.49 9.05 9.27
N LEU A 333 28.25 8.91 8.19
CA LEU A 333 29.60 8.37 8.21
C LEU A 333 30.64 9.43 8.57
N GLU A 334 30.56 10.61 7.97
CA GLU A 334 31.63 11.63 8.02
C GLU A 334 31.29 12.77 9.00
N GLY A 335 30.04 12.86 9.47
CA GLY A 335 29.59 13.93 10.36
C GLY A 335 29.55 15.31 9.68
N VAL A 336 29.57 15.34 8.36
CA VAL A 336 29.46 16.59 7.59
C VAL A 336 28.00 17.03 7.59
N THR A 337 27.75 18.25 8.05
CA THR A 337 26.40 18.85 8.18
C THR A 337 25.90 19.41 6.86
#